data_d3b3bd9bbc1f0577e1266eb9d89a3b2d
#
_entry.id   d3b3bd9bbc1f0577e1266eb9d89a3b2d
#
_cell.length_a   1.000
_cell.length_b   1.000
_cell.length_c   1.000
_cell.angle_alpha   90.00
_cell.angle_beta   90.00
_cell.angle_gamma   90.00
#
_symmetry.space_group_name_H-M   'P 1'
#
loop_
_entity.id
_entity.type
_entity.pdbx_description
1 polymer ?
#
loop_
_entity_poly.entity_id
_entity_poly.type
_entity_poly.pdbx_seq_one_letter_code
_entity_poly.pdbx_strand_id
1 'polypeptide(L)'
;MLTGIFKVLKFIFKLIEGLGRLILVCLLLVFIGMIAGASSHKTVSAPSEHYALVIHPHGQLVEQLSESPLSLSEVASSNDGPQETLVKDLVAAINQAKKDTHVALLVIDASDLDRSGLTKVKTLVAAIEDFKTSGKKVYAYARNATQEQYYLLASADQLMLDPTGELELVGIASYQLYFHEALDRLGVDINVFKVGTHKSYPEPFIRQDMSREDREQRVKLLEPIWADYQQGIEKARKLPAGAVDKFIKGTVEGLKSLKGDDAQWVLQNKLVNVLGTQQDFEAQLIKEVGEDKNSHSFHQLDAADYV
;
A
#
# COMPACT_ATOMS: atom_id res chain seq x y z
N MET A 1 17.57 -75.16 5.41
CA MET A 1 16.63 -74.12 4.85
C MET A 1 16.48 -72.91 5.76
N LEU A 2 16.28 -73.06 7.08
CA LEU A 2 16.08 -71.96 8.05
C LEU A 2 17.28 -70.98 8.12
N THR A 3 18.52 -71.44 8.00
CA THR A 3 19.72 -70.58 8.08
C THR A 3 19.87 -69.58 6.91
N GLY A 4 19.30 -69.93 5.72
CA GLY A 4 19.29 -69.02 4.56
C GLY A 4 18.30 -67.87 4.74
N ILE A 5 17.11 -68.18 5.29
CA ILE A 5 16.06 -67.18 5.56
C ILE A 5 16.54 -66.15 6.60
N PHE A 6 17.26 -66.58 7.62
CA PHE A 6 17.80 -65.69 8.66
C PHE A 6 18.87 -64.75 8.11
N LYS A 7 19.70 -65.19 7.14
CA LYS A 7 20.70 -64.32 6.47
C LYS A 7 20.03 -63.26 5.60
N VAL A 8 18.97 -63.59 4.87
CA VAL A 8 18.20 -62.67 4.03
C VAL A 8 17.47 -61.64 4.90
N LEU A 9 16.83 -62.07 5.98
CA LEU A 9 16.19 -61.16 6.91
C LEU A 9 17.18 -60.16 7.55
N LYS A 10 18.35 -60.63 7.95
CA LYS A 10 19.40 -59.77 8.52
C LYS A 10 19.97 -58.74 7.49
N PHE A 11 20.05 -59.16 6.22
CA PHE A 11 20.44 -58.28 5.12
C PHE A 11 19.40 -57.19 4.85
N ILE A 12 18.11 -57.55 4.80
CA ILE A 12 16.99 -56.64 4.62
C ILE A 12 16.93 -55.61 5.79
N PHE A 13 17.12 -56.08 7.03
CA PHE A 13 17.15 -55.22 8.19
C PHE A 13 18.29 -54.19 8.14
N LYS A 14 19.50 -54.58 7.72
CA LYS A 14 20.62 -53.67 7.52
C LYS A 14 20.40 -52.69 6.38
N LEU A 15 19.69 -53.09 5.33
CA LEU A 15 19.33 -52.24 4.21
C LEU A 15 18.35 -51.14 4.63
N ILE A 16 17.33 -51.51 5.42
CA ILE A 16 16.32 -50.58 5.97
C ILE A 16 16.99 -49.59 6.94
N GLU A 17 17.89 -50.11 7.80
CA GLU A 17 18.65 -49.24 8.72
C GLU A 17 19.56 -48.25 7.99
N GLY A 18 20.24 -48.72 6.90
CA GLY A 18 21.05 -47.83 6.03
C GLY A 18 20.23 -46.78 5.30
N LEU A 19 19.04 -47.17 4.78
CA LEU A 19 18.13 -46.24 4.12
C LEU A 19 17.56 -45.23 5.10
N GLY A 20 17.21 -45.63 6.32
CA GLY A 20 16.73 -44.73 7.37
C GLY A 20 17.77 -43.68 7.78
N ARG A 21 19.05 -44.09 7.89
CA ARG A 21 20.16 -43.15 8.17
C ARG A 21 20.38 -42.19 7.00
N LEU A 22 20.29 -42.64 5.74
CA LEU A 22 20.42 -41.78 4.57
C LEU A 22 19.30 -40.72 4.54
N ILE A 23 18.05 -41.11 4.78
CA ILE A 23 16.91 -40.20 4.84
C ILE A 23 17.11 -39.16 5.96
N LEU A 24 17.58 -39.57 7.13
CA LEU A 24 17.84 -38.65 8.24
C LEU A 24 18.92 -37.62 7.90
N VAL A 25 19.98 -38.04 7.25
CA VAL A 25 21.06 -37.14 6.78
C VAL A 25 20.53 -36.16 5.71
N CYS A 26 19.72 -36.61 4.77
CA CYS A 26 19.10 -35.75 3.77
C CYS A 26 18.16 -34.71 4.42
N LEU A 27 17.33 -35.12 5.39
CA LEU A 27 16.47 -34.21 6.13
C LEU A 27 17.28 -33.18 6.93
N LEU A 28 18.39 -33.59 7.55
CA LEU A 28 19.28 -32.69 8.27
C LEU A 28 19.94 -31.67 7.33
N LEU A 29 20.37 -32.09 6.15
CA LEU A 29 20.95 -31.19 5.14
C LEU A 29 19.93 -30.20 4.59
N VAL A 30 18.68 -30.64 4.36
CA VAL A 30 17.57 -29.75 3.98
C VAL A 30 17.27 -28.75 5.09
N PHE A 31 17.26 -29.20 6.35
CA PHE A 31 17.04 -28.32 7.50
C PHE A 31 18.16 -27.28 7.68
N ILE A 32 19.43 -27.71 7.53
CA ILE A 32 20.57 -26.78 7.54
C ILE A 32 20.51 -25.81 6.36
N GLY A 33 20.11 -26.28 5.18
CA GLY A 33 19.91 -25.43 3.99
C GLY A 33 18.82 -24.39 4.19
N MET A 34 17.70 -24.77 4.86
CA MET A 34 16.63 -23.83 5.21
C MET A 34 17.10 -22.77 6.23
N ILE A 35 17.86 -23.17 7.27
CA ILE A 35 18.43 -22.23 8.25
C ILE A 35 19.44 -21.29 7.56
N ALA A 36 20.31 -21.81 6.73
CA ALA A 36 21.30 -21.00 5.99
C ALA A 36 20.63 -20.04 5.00
N GLY A 37 19.54 -20.48 4.35
CA GLY A 37 18.73 -19.64 3.46
C GLY A 37 17.97 -18.53 4.21
N ALA A 38 17.40 -18.85 5.37
CA ALA A 38 16.72 -17.88 6.24
C ALA A 38 17.67 -16.84 6.85
N SER A 39 18.95 -17.20 7.02
CA SER A 39 19.97 -16.28 7.56
C SER A 39 20.65 -15.42 6.49
N SER A 40 20.34 -15.62 5.22
CA SER A 40 20.83 -14.78 4.11
C SER A 40 20.01 -13.51 3.95
N HIS A 41 19.82 -12.72 5.01
CA HIS A 41 19.53 -11.31 4.82
C HIS A 41 20.75 -10.71 4.11
N LYS A 42 20.58 -10.38 2.81
CA LYS A 42 21.53 -9.50 2.14
C LYS A 42 21.53 -8.21 2.93
N THR A 43 22.57 -7.97 3.72
CA THR A 43 22.83 -6.63 4.23
C THR A 43 23.06 -5.76 3.01
N VAL A 44 22.06 -5.00 2.61
CA VAL A 44 22.20 -3.95 1.61
C VAL A 44 23.13 -2.92 2.24
N SER A 45 24.37 -2.87 1.75
CA SER A 45 25.31 -1.85 2.20
C SER A 45 24.81 -0.51 1.68
N ALA A 46 24.60 0.45 2.58
CA ALA A 46 24.26 1.81 2.19
C ALA A 46 25.29 2.33 1.18
N PRO A 47 24.86 3.02 0.10
CA PRO A 47 25.79 3.62 -0.83
C PRO A 47 26.79 4.52 -0.09
N SER A 48 28.05 4.52 -0.53
CA SER A 48 29.13 5.34 0.08
C SER A 48 28.99 6.83 -0.24
N GLU A 49 28.12 7.19 -1.15
CA GLU A 49 27.84 8.53 -1.64
C GLU A 49 26.43 8.99 -1.22
N HIS A 50 26.03 10.17 -1.63
CA HIS A 50 24.67 10.69 -1.41
C HIS A 50 23.66 9.82 -2.16
N TYR A 51 22.57 9.45 -1.50
CA TYR A 51 21.53 8.58 -2.06
C TYR A 51 20.12 9.10 -1.73
N ALA A 52 19.14 8.58 -2.46
CA ALA A 52 17.74 8.77 -2.19
C ALA A 52 17.23 7.71 -1.19
N LEU A 53 16.52 8.12 -0.16
CA LEU A 53 15.72 7.18 0.62
C LEU A 53 14.40 6.95 -0.09
N VAL A 54 14.05 5.70 -0.38
CA VAL A 54 12.78 5.33 -1.01
C VAL A 54 11.81 4.85 0.05
N ILE A 55 10.64 5.47 0.12
CA ILE A 55 9.51 5.00 0.91
C ILE A 55 8.61 4.22 -0.02
N HIS A 56 8.54 2.92 0.16
CA HIS A 56 7.74 2.03 -0.65
C HIS A 56 6.84 1.15 0.25
N PRO A 57 5.70 1.66 0.72
CA PRO A 57 4.77 0.85 1.50
C PRO A 57 4.13 -0.23 0.64
N HIS A 58 4.22 -1.48 1.09
CA HIS A 58 3.60 -2.64 0.47
C HIS A 58 2.34 -3.05 1.22
N GLY A 59 1.24 -3.27 0.49
CA GLY A 59 -0.02 -3.68 1.08
C GLY A 59 -0.61 -2.62 2.00
N GLN A 60 -1.15 -3.04 3.13
CA GLN A 60 -1.83 -2.13 4.05
C GLN A 60 -0.86 -1.48 5.06
N LEU A 61 -1.03 -0.18 5.29
CA LEU A 61 -0.41 0.47 6.45
C LEU A 61 -1.08 0.02 7.73
N VAL A 62 -0.30 -0.47 8.69
CA VAL A 62 -0.79 -0.96 9.98
C VAL A 62 0.00 -0.36 11.14
N GLU A 63 -0.67 -0.22 12.30
CA GLU A 63 -0.01 0.19 13.55
C GLU A 63 0.72 -0.99 14.21
N GLN A 64 0.23 -2.21 13.97
CA GLN A 64 0.76 -3.46 14.46
C GLN A 64 0.52 -4.54 13.41
N LEU A 65 1.53 -5.39 13.17
CA LEU A 65 1.39 -6.52 12.26
C LEU A 65 0.33 -7.49 12.76
N SER A 66 -0.43 -8.04 11.82
CA SER A 66 -1.37 -9.12 12.12
C SER A 66 -0.58 -10.35 12.58
N GLU A 67 -0.93 -10.90 13.73
CA GLU A 67 -0.38 -12.18 14.15
C GLU A 67 -0.92 -13.26 13.21
N SER A 68 -0.06 -13.78 12.34
CA SER A 68 -0.39 -15.00 11.60
C SER A 68 -0.15 -16.20 12.53
N PRO A 69 -1.17 -16.99 12.88
CA PRO A 69 -0.91 -18.24 13.56
C PRO A 69 -0.07 -19.09 12.61
N LEU A 70 1.15 -19.45 13.02
CA LEU A 70 2.07 -20.31 12.26
C LEU A 70 1.36 -21.57 11.79
N SER A 71 0.81 -21.54 10.60
CA SER A 71 0.30 -22.73 9.94
C SER A 71 1.46 -23.39 9.17
N LEU A 72 1.57 -24.72 9.24
CA LEU A 72 2.57 -25.47 8.46
C LEU A 72 2.45 -25.21 6.95
N SER A 73 1.29 -24.77 6.47
CA SER A 73 1.07 -24.33 5.08
C SER A 73 1.72 -22.99 4.77
N GLU A 74 1.80 -22.06 5.72
CA GLU A 74 2.47 -20.75 5.55
C GLU A 74 4.00 -20.87 5.56
N VAL A 75 4.54 -21.84 6.31
CA VAL A 75 5.99 -22.17 6.27
C VAL A 75 6.38 -22.78 4.92
N ALA A 76 5.44 -23.42 4.22
CA ALA A 76 5.68 -24.05 2.91
C ALA A 76 5.39 -23.11 1.71
N SER A 77 4.53 -22.09 1.88
CA SER A 77 4.22 -21.06 0.88
C SER A 77 4.85 -19.74 1.33
N SER A 78 6.00 -19.44 0.81
CA SER A 78 6.84 -18.29 1.22
C SER A 78 6.26 -16.90 0.91
N ASN A 79 4.94 -16.72 0.63
CA ASN A 79 4.40 -15.41 0.22
C ASN A 79 2.90 -15.15 0.43
N ASP A 80 2.15 -15.93 1.18
CA ASP A 80 0.68 -15.78 1.28
C ASP A 80 0.16 -15.10 2.56
N GLY A 81 1.01 -14.44 3.33
CA GLY A 81 0.56 -13.57 4.43
C GLY A 81 0.02 -12.23 3.89
N PRO A 82 -0.88 -11.55 4.63
CA PRO A 82 -1.28 -10.19 4.26
C PRO A 82 -0.04 -9.31 4.18
N GLN A 83 0.13 -8.64 3.05
CA GLN A 83 1.21 -7.66 2.90
C GLN A 83 0.87 -6.45 3.76
N GLU A 84 1.68 -6.19 4.77
CA GLU A 84 1.48 -5.13 5.74
C GLU A 84 2.77 -4.33 5.94
N THR A 85 2.64 -3.02 6.00
CA THR A 85 3.75 -2.11 6.30
C THR A 85 3.47 -1.36 7.60
N LEU A 86 4.41 -1.42 8.55
CA LEU A 86 4.29 -0.71 9.82
C LEU A 86 4.51 0.80 9.63
N VAL A 87 3.52 1.59 9.98
CA VAL A 87 3.59 3.06 9.93
C VAL A 87 4.76 3.58 10.77
N LYS A 88 4.97 3.02 11.96
CA LYS A 88 6.03 3.46 12.87
C LYS A 88 7.44 3.31 12.29
N ASP A 89 7.68 2.26 11.49
CA ASP A 89 9.01 2.00 10.91
C ASP A 89 9.30 2.99 9.78
N LEU A 90 8.32 3.26 8.90
CA LEU A 90 8.45 4.30 7.89
C LEU A 90 8.65 5.69 8.50
N VAL A 91 7.90 6.02 9.55
CA VAL A 91 8.07 7.30 10.27
C VAL A 91 9.46 7.38 10.92
N ALA A 92 9.97 6.28 11.49
CA ALA A 92 11.32 6.22 12.05
C ALA A 92 12.39 6.45 10.97
N ALA A 93 12.25 5.77 9.81
CA ALA A 93 13.15 5.94 8.67
C ALA A 93 13.19 7.40 8.19
N ILE A 94 12.02 8.02 7.98
CA ILE A 94 11.90 9.42 7.55
C ILE A 94 12.56 10.37 8.56
N ASN A 95 12.29 10.17 9.86
CA ASN A 95 12.86 11.02 10.92
C ASN A 95 14.37 10.88 11.05
N GLN A 96 14.92 9.68 10.83
CA GLN A 96 16.35 9.44 10.79
C GLN A 96 16.97 10.08 9.55
N ALA A 97 16.37 9.88 8.37
CA ALA A 97 16.80 10.44 7.09
C ALA A 97 16.84 11.98 7.09
N LYS A 98 15.95 12.62 7.85
CA LYS A 98 15.95 14.08 8.03
C LYS A 98 17.31 14.59 8.54
N LYS A 99 17.98 13.82 9.42
CA LYS A 99 19.25 14.19 10.07
C LYS A 99 20.48 13.62 9.38
N ASP A 100 20.31 12.59 8.57
CA ASP A 100 21.40 11.89 7.89
C ASP A 100 21.91 12.72 6.70
N THR A 101 23.18 13.07 6.72
CA THR A 101 23.83 13.86 5.65
C THR A 101 24.02 13.08 4.35
N HIS A 102 23.99 11.74 4.38
CA HIS A 102 24.09 10.89 3.19
C HIS A 102 22.77 10.81 2.43
N VAL A 103 21.65 10.99 3.10
CA VAL A 103 20.33 11.05 2.44
C VAL A 103 20.18 12.43 1.81
N ALA A 104 20.23 12.50 0.49
CA ALA A 104 20.09 13.74 -0.26
C ALA A 104 18.63 14.16 -0.45
N LEU A 105 17.75 13.18 -0.68
CA LEU A 105 16.34 13.40 -0.98
C LEU A 105 15.49 12.19 -0.57
N LEU A 106 14.17 12.35 -0.58
CA LEU A 106 13.19 11.31 -0.35
C LEU A 106 12.44 11.02 -1.65
N VAL A 107 12.20 9.74 -1.93
CA VAL A 107 11.33 9.30 -3.02
C VAL A 107 10.12 8.58 -2.42
N ILE A 108 8.93 8.91 -2.87
CA ILE A 108 7.69 8.23 -2.49
C ILE A 108 7.25 7.38 -3.68
N ASP A 109 7.23 6.08 -3.48
CA ASP A 109 6.58 5.11 -4.35
C ASP A 109 5.36 4.53 -3.61
N ALA A 110 4.17 4.87 -4.05
CA ALA A 110 2.93 4.40 -3.46
C ALA A 110 2.23 3.35 -4.33
N SER A 111 2.92 2.78 -5.33
CA SER A 111 2.34 1.86 -6.31
C SER A 111 1.70 0.62 -5.66
N ASP A 112 2.32 0.10 -4.61
CA ASP A 112 1.90 -1.12 -3.91
C ASP A 112 1.12 -0.84 -2.61
N LEU A 113 0.77 0.44 -2.38
CA LEU A 113 -0.03 0.82 -1.21
C LEU A 113 -1.49 0.44 -1.41
N ASP A 114 -1.97 -0.47 -0.58
CA ASP A 114 -3.38 -0.84 -0.49
C ASP A 114 -4.18 0.12 0.41
N ARG A 115 -5.52 -0.04 0.39
CA ARG A 115 -6.42 0.75 1.22
C ARG A 115 -6.09 0.58 2.71
N SER A 116 -5.59 1.62 3.31
CA SER A 116 -5.03 1.64 4.68
C SER A 116 -5.79 2.53 5.67
N GLY A 117 -6.56 3.47 5.13
CA GLY A 117 -7.28 4.48 5.91
C GLY A 117 -6.49 5.79 6.07
N LEU A 118 -7.20 6.89 5.84
CA LEU A 118 -6.65 8.23 5.74
C LEU A 118 -5.79 8.65 6.95
N THR A 119 -6.14 8.20 8.16
CA THR A 119 -5.40 8.58 9.38
C THR A 119 -3.95 8.12 9.35
N LYS A 120 -3.70 6.88 8.92
CA LYS A 120 -2.34 6.33 8.83
C LYS A 120 -1.52 7.02 7.74
N VAL A 121 -2.15 7.26 6.58
CA VAL A 121 -1.51 8.03 5.50
C VAL A 121 -1.16 9.45 5.95
N LYS A 122 -2.04 10.12 6.70
CA LYS A 122 -1.77 11.45 7.29
C LYS A 122 -0.58 11.44 8.26
N THR A 123 -0.38 10.35 8.99
CA THR A 123 0.80 10.19 9.87
C THR A 123 2.10 10.19 9.06
N LEU A 124 2.12 9.48 7.91
CA LEU A 124 3.28 9.52 7.01
C LEU A 124 3.46 10.90 6.39
N VAL A 125 2.38 11.53 5.91
CA VAL A 125 2.44 12.89 5.35
C VAL A 125 3.00 13.88 6.36
N ALA A 126 2.61 13.78 7.65
CA ALA A 126 3.15 14.64 8.69
C ALA A 126 4.67 14.46 8.88
N ALA A 127 5.16 13.21 8.83
CA ALA A 127 6.60 12.92 8.90
C ALA A 127 7.35 13.45 7.66
N ILE A 128 6.76 13.34 6.46
CA ILE A 128 7.32 13.89 5.22
C ILE A 128 7.39 15.42 5.28
N GLU A 129 6.33 16.10 5.74
CA GLU A 129 6.33 17.54 5.90
C GLU A 129 7.39 18.01 6.91
N ASP A 130 7.60 17.24 7.99
CA ASP A 130 8.69 17.51 8.93
C ASP A 130 10.07 17.26 8.29
N PHE A 131 10.23 16.20 7.48
CA PHE A 131 11.46 15.94 6.72
C PHE A 131 11.82 17.12 5.80
N LYS A 132 10.84 17.70 5.11
CA LYS A 132 11.05 18.86 4.21
C LYS A 132 11.61 20.08 4.93
N THR A 133 11.43 20.20 6.25
CA THR A 133 12.03 21.29 7.04
C THR A 133 13.57 21.24 7.09
N SER A 134 14.17 20.10 6.73
CA SER A 134 15.63 19.98 6.55
C SER A 134 16.17 20.63 5.29
N GLY A 135 15.28 21.08 4.38
CA GLY A 135 15.64 21.63 3.07
C GLY A 135 15.83 20.57 1.98
N LYS A 136 15.76 19.28 2.32
CA LYS A 136 15.83 18.18 1.36
C LYS A 136 14.53 18.06 0.58
N LYS A 137 14.64 17.65 -0.69
CA LYS A 137 13.51 17.54 -1.61
C LYS A 137 12.81 16.20 -1.49
N VAL A 138 11.53 16.19 -1.81
CA VAL A 138 10.70 14.99 -1.90
C VAL A 138 10.18 14.85 -3.32
N TYR A 139 10.44 13.69 -3.92
CA TYR A 139 10.03 13.34 -5.28
C TYR A 139 9.04 12.19 -5.25
N ALA A 140 8.11 12.17 -6.20
CA ALA A 140 7.20 11.07 -6.38
C ALA A 140 6.88 10.88 -7.87
N TYR A 141 6.62 9.64 -8.24
CA TYR A 141 6.12 9.25 -9.54
C TYR A 141 4.87 8.39 -9.37
N ALA A 142 3.91 8.59 -10.22
CA ALA A 142 2.75 7.72 -10.33
C ALA A 142 2.46 7.40 -11.79
N ARG A 143 2.21 6.12 -12.08
CA ARG A 143 1.57 5.73 -13.34
C ARG A 143 0.06 5.94 -13.22
N ASN A 144 -0.53 5.42 -12.18
CA ASN A 144 -1.90 5.66 -11.76
C ASN A 144 -1.90 5.86 -10.25
N ALA A 145 -2.87 6.56 -9.71
CA ALA A 145 -3.00 6.70 -8.28
C ALA A 145 -4.46 6.66 -7.84
N THR A 146 -4.77 5.80 -6.89
CA THR A 146 -6.03 5.86 -6.15
C THR A 146 -6.07 7.12 -5.28
N GLN A 147 -7.26 7.50 -4.85
CA GLN A 147 -7.46 8.66 -3.99
C GLN A 147 -6.60 8.63 -2.71
N GLU A 148 -6.38 7.45 -2.12
CA GLU A 148 -5.56 7.30 -0.93
C GLU A 148 -4.07 7.40 -1.23
N GLN A 149 -3.59 6.73 -2.29
CA GLN A 149 -2.21 6.87 -2.77
C GLN A 149 -1.89 8.32 -3.11
N TYR A 150 -2.80 8.99 -3.81
CA TYR A 150 -2.60 10.39 -4.17
C TYR A 150 -2.47 11.30 -2.95
N TYR A 151 -3.16 11.03 -1.85
CA TYR A 151 -3.00 11.83 -0.62
C TYR A 151 -1.56 11.79 -0.11
N LEU A 152 -0.89 10.65 -0.20
CA LEU A 152 0.53 10.51 0.14
C LEU A 152 1.42 11.20 -0.89
N LEU A 153 1.22 10.91 -2.18
CA LEU A 153 2.02 11.45 -3.29
C LEU A 153 1.93 12.97 -3.40
N ALA A 154 0.77 13.55 -3.06
CA ALA A 154 0.55 15.01 -3.11
C ALA A 154 1.49 15.78 -2.16
N SER A 155 2.06 15.13 -1.14
CA SER A 155 3.03 15.72 -0.23
C SER A 155 4.41 15.93 -0.86
N ALA A 156 4.69 15.34 -2.03
CA ALA A 156 5.95 15.53 -2.73
C ALA A 156 6.12 16.98 -3.26
N ASP A 157 7.36 17.47 -3.25
CA ASP A 157 7.70 18.76 -3.87
C ASP A 157 7.60 18.67 -5.39
N GLN A 158 7.96 17.52 -5.94
CA GLN A 158 7.83 17.17 -7.35
C GLN A 158 7.08 15.85 -7.50
N LEU A 159 5.87 15.93 -8.01
CA LEU A 159 5.06 14.77 -8.39
C LEU A 159 4.96 14.73 -9.92
N MET A 160 5.46 13.63 -10.48
CA MET A 160 5.36 13.32 -11.90
C MET A 160 4.28 12.27 -12.11
N LEU A 161 3.41 12.49 -13.09
CA LEU A 161 2.39 11.52 -13.53
C LEU A 161 2.76 11.00 -14.92
N ASP A 162 2.57 9.72 -15.16
CA ASP A 162 2.73 9.15 -16.49
C ASP A 162 1.78 9.83 -17.50
N PRO A 163 2.23 10.12 -18.74
CA PRO A 163 1.38 10.76 -19.74
C PRO A 163 0.12 9.95 -20.11
N THR A 164 0.12 8.65 -19.85
CA THR A 164 -1.04 7.75 -20.04
C THR A 164 -1.73 7.41 -18.71
N GLY A 165 -1.31 8.06 -17.62
CA GLY A 165 -1.76 7.79 -16.28
C GLY A 165 -3.07 8.48 -15.94
N GLU A 166 -3.69 7.99 -14.87
CA GLU A 166 -4.93 8.56 -14.33
C GLU A 166 -4.82 8.78 -12.83
N LEU A 167 -5.59 9.74 -12.35
CA LEU A 167 -5.74 10.04 -10.94
C LEU A 167 -7.19 9.84 -10.52
N GLU A 168 -7.45 8.80 -9.73
CA GLU A 168 -8.78 8.53 -9.21
C GLU A 168 -9.14 9.49 -8.07
N LEU A 169 -9.85 10.56 -8.38
CA LEU A 169 -10.41 11.51 -7.42
C LEU A 169 -11.93 11.59 -7.61
N VAL A 170 -12.65 10.71 -6.92
CA VAL A 170 -14.12 10.52 -7.09
C VAL A 170 -14.93 10.92 -5.86
N GLY A 171 -14.29 11.21 -4.73
CA GLY A 171 -14.96 11.53 -3.48
C GLY A 171 -15.24 10.31 -2.61
N ILE A 172 -16.08 10.49 -1.59
CA ILE A 172 -16.50 9.44 -0.68
C ILE A 172 -17.96 9.13 -0.92
N ALA A 173 -18.28 7.87 -1.20
CA ALA A 173 -19.64 7.39 -1.40
C ALA A 173 -19.97 6.24 -0.44
N SER A 174 -21.22 6.15 -0.06
CA SER A 174 -21.76 5.05 0.74
C SER A 174 -23.00 4.50 0.07
N TYR A 175 -22.93 3.25 -0.35
CA TYR A 175 -24.03 2.55 -0.99
C TYR A 175 -24.55 1.44 -0.07
N GLN A 176 -25.88 1.30 -0.03
CA GLN A 176 -26.57 0.27 0.73
C GLN A 176 -27.55 -0.45 -0.20
N LEU A 177 -27.53 -1.77 -0.17
CA LEU A 177 -28.54 -2.60 -0.85
C LEU A 177 -29.78 -2.73 0.04
N TYR A 178 -30.97 -2.71 -0.59
CA TYR A 178 -32.26 -2.87 0.07
C TYR A 178 -32.95 -4.09 -0.50
N PHE A 179 -33.41 -4.98 0.36
CA PHE A 179 -33.94 -6.30 0.00
C PHE A 179 -35.45 -6.42 0.25
N HIS A 180 -36.09 -5.38 0.78
CA HIS A 180 -37.49 -5.42 1.21
C HIS A 180 -38.43 -5.90 0.09
N GLU A 181 -38.33 -5.35 -1.11
CA GLU A 181 -39.17 -5.77 -2.24
C GLU A 181 -38.96 -7.25 -2.61
N ALA A 182 -37.72 -7.75 -2.55
CA ALA A 182 -37.45 -9.14 -2.81
C ALA A 182 -38.03 -10.08 -1.73
N LEU A 183 -37.98 -9.66 -0.48
CA LEU A 183 -38.59 -10.38 0.66
C LEU A 183 -40.10 -10.41 0.55
N ASP A 184 -40.74 -9.30 0.22
CA ASP A 184 -42.18 -9.23 -0.03
C ASP A 184 -42.64 -10.20 -1.12
N ARG A 185 -41.92 -10.26 -2.25
CA ARG A 185 -42.21 -11.19 -3.34
C ARG A 185 -42.05 -12.65 -2.94
N LEU A 186 -41.19 -12.93 -1.96
CA LEU A 186 -40.99 -14.27 -1.40
C LEU A 186 -41.95 -14.59 -0.26
N GLY A 187 -42.82 -13.66 0.15
CA GLY A 187 -43.74 -13.82 1.28
C GLY A 187 -43.03 -13.87 2.63
N VAL A 188 -41.89 -13.17 2.76
CA VAL A 188 -41.11 -13.11 3.99
C VAL A 188 -41.36 -11.80 4.73
N ASP A 189 -42.02 -11.87 5.88
CA ASP A 189 -42.26 -10.73 6.76
C ASP A 189 -41.13 -10.58 7.79
N ILE A 190 -40.52 -9.40 7.84
CA ILE A 190 -39.47 -9.06 8.82
C ILE A 190 -40.05 -8.25 9.95
N ASN A 191 -40.10 -8.82 11.15
CA ASN A 191 -40.54 -8.14 12.36
C ASN A 191 -39.37 -7.49 13.07
N VAL A 192 -39.37 -6.15 13.16
CA VAL A 192 -38.29 -5.37 13.76
C VAL A 192 -38.71 -4.82 15.12
N PHE A 193 -37.91 -5.13 16.12
CA PHE A 193 -38.04 -4.56 17.47
C PHE A 193 -36.86 -3.60 17.70
N LYS A 194 -37.08 -2.31 17.53
CA LYS A 194 -36.04 -1.28 17.71
C LYS A 194 -36.56 -0.16 18.62
N VAL A 195 -35.65 0.38 19.42
CA VAL A 195 -35.89 1.59 20.21
C VAL A 195 -34.96 2.69 19.74
N GLY A 196 -35.51 3.85 19.40
CA GLY A 196 -34.78 5.01 18.86
C GLY A 196 -34.89 5.14 17.35
N THR A 197 -34.86 6.39 16.85
CA THR A 197 -35.06 6.76 15.45
C THR A 197 -33.83 6.54 14.57
N HIS A 198 -32.63 6.60 15.17
CA HIS A 198 -31.34 6.50 14.45
C HIS A 198 -30.76 5.11 14.38
N LYS A 199 -31.58 4.05 14.52
CA LYS A 199 -31.16 2.66 14.36
C LYS A 199 -31.52 2.18 12.95
N SER A 200 -30.63 2.42 11.99
CA SER A 200 -30.85 2.13 10.57
C SER A 200 -30.50 0.68 10.17
N TYR A 201 -29.86 -0.10 11.03
CA TYR A 201 -29.43 -1.48 10.71
C TYR A 201 -30.52 -2.34 10.06
N PRO A 202 -31.80 -2.34 10.48
CA PRO A 202 -32.84 -3.16 9.85
C PRO A 202 -33.43 -2.53 8.57
N GLU A 203 -33.11 -1.31 8.20
CA GLU A 203 -33.68 -0.62 7.04
C GLU A 203 -33.56 -1.41 5.72
N PRO A 204 -32.43 -2.10 5.42
CA PRO A 204 -32.31 -2.90 4.22
C PRO A 204 -33.39 -3.96 4.02
N PHE A 205 -34.00 -4.42 5.12
CA PHE A 205 -34.98 -5.48 5.11
C PHE A 205 -36.44 -5.00 5.18
N ILE A 206 -36.67 -3.72 5.56
CA ILE A 206 -38.01 -3.16 5.79
C ILE A 206 -38.31 -1.90 4.97
N ARG A 207 -37.35 -1.45 4.17
CA ARG A 207 -37.46 -0.26 3.31
C ARG A 207 -36.84 -0.54 1.95
N GLN A 208 -37.16 0.31 0.96
CA GLN A 208 -36.59 0.28 -0.38
C GLN A 208 -35.48 1.32 -0.57
N ASP A 209 -35.32 2.24 0.38
CA ASP A 209 -34.38 3.35 0.34
C ASP A 209 -33.87 3.70 1.73
N MET A 210 -32.86 4.56 1.77
CA MET A 210 -32.28 5.11 3.00
C MET A 210 -33.25 6.09 3.66
N SER A 211 -33.46 5.93 4.98
CA SER A 211 -34.23 6.92 5.74
C SER A 211 -33.52 8.28 5.78
N ARG A 212 -34.29 9.32 6.04
CA ARG A 212 -33.73 10.65 6.26
C ARG A 212 -32.74 10.68 7.43
N GLU A 213 -33.06 9.97 8.49
CA GLU A 213 -32.25 9.86 9.70
C GLU A 213 -30.92 9.16 9.44
N ASP A 214 -30.91 8.07 8.67
CA ASP A 214 -29.68 7.37 8.28
C ASP A 214 -28.85 8.26 7.35
N ARG A 215 -29.50 8.94 6.38
CA ARG A 215 -28.80 9.86 5.49
C ARG A 215 -28.12 11.00 6.26
N GLU A 216 -28.82 11.62 7.21
CA GLU A 216 -28.26 12.68 8.04
C GLU A 216 -27.04 12.20 8.86
N GLN A 217 -27.07 10.97 9.39
CA GLN A 217 -25.94 10.39 10.09
C GLN A 217 -24.73 10.16 9.17
N ARG A 218 -24.96 9.59 7.98
CA ARG A 218 -23.89 9.34 7.01
C ARG A 218 -23.27 10.64 6.52
N VAL A 219 -24.08 11.63 6.22
CA VAL A 219 -23.61 12.97 5.83
C VAL A 219 -22.74 13.57 6.92
N LYS A 220 -23.22 13.60 8.18
CA LYS A 220 -22.45 14.11 9.33
C LYS A 220 -21.13 13.37 9.56
N LEU A 221 -21.05 12.09 9.18
CA LEU A 221 -19.82 11.32 9.28
C LEU A 221 -18.88 11.58 8.09
N LEU A 222 -19.39 11.57 6.88
CA LEU A 222 -18.55 11.54 5.66
C LEU A 222 -18.12 12.94 5.22
N GLU A 223 -18.96 13.97 5.38
CA GLU A 223 -18.60 15.34 4.97
C GLU A 223 -17.35 15.87 5.67
N PRO A 224 -17.16 15.74 7.00
CA PRO A 224 -15.93 16.21 7.64
C PRO A 224 -14.69 15.45 7.17
N ILE A 225 -14.80 14.14 6.91
CA ILE A 225 -13.69 13.32 6.42
C ILE A 225 -13.30 13.78 5.02
N TRP A 226 -14.29 14.02 4.15
CA TRP A 226 -14.05 14.49 2.80
C TRP A 226 -13.47 15.91 2.77
N ALA A 227 -14.00 16.81 3.59
CA ALA A 227 -13.48 18.17 3.72
C ALA A 227 -12.01 18.17 4.21
N ASP A 228 -11.67 17.33 5.17
CA ASP A 228 -10.30 17.17 5.66
C ASP A 228 -9.36 16.61 4.58
N TYR A 229 -9.82 15.64 3.78
CA TYR A 229 -9.09 15.14 2.64
C TYR A 229 -8.80 16.24 1.61
N GLN A 230 -9.85 16.98 1.20
CA GLN A 230 -9.71 18.07 0.23
C GLN A 230 -8.72 19.14 0.72
N GLN A 231 -8.86 19.59 1.95
CA GLN A 231 -7.98 20.58 2.56
C GLN A 231 -6.52 20.11 2.60
N GLY A 232 -6.31 18.81 2.90
CA GLY A 232 -4.97 18.22 2.90
C GLY A 232 -4.29 18.30 1.54
N ILE A 233 -4.99 17.91 0.47
CA ILE A 233 -4.51 18.02 -0.91
C ILE A 233 -4.28 19.49 -1.31
N GLU A 234 -5.24 20.35 -1.06
CA GLU A 234 -5.16 21.77 -1.43
C GLU A 234 -3.97 22.46 -0.76
N LYS A 235 -3.73 22.14 0.51
CA LYS A 235 -2.56 22.63 1.24
C LYS A 235 -1.25 22.09 0.66
N ALA A 236 -1.15 20.78 0.44
CA ALA A 236 0.05 20.12 -0.06
C ALA A 236 0.42 20.63 -1.47
N ARG A 237 -0.58 20.81 -2.34
CA ARG A 237 -0.40 21.27 -3.71
C ARG A 237 -0.45 22.82 -3.87
N LYS A 238 -0.60 23.55 -2.76
CA LYS A 238 -0.71 25.03 -2.74
C LYS A 238 -1.85 25.54 -3.63
N LEU A 239 -2.97 24.85 -3.60
CA LEU A 239 -4.17 25.17 -4.35
C LEU A 239 -5.13 26.05 -3.52
N PRO A 240 -5.99 26.84 -4.16
CA PRO A 240 -7.03 27.56 -3.45
C PRO A 240 -8.07 26.59 -2.90
N ALA A 241 -8.75 27.00 -1.81
CA ALA A 241 -9.86 26.24 -1.24
C ALA A 241 -10.94 25.95 -2.28
N GLY A 242 -11.44 24.71 -2.32
CA GLY A 242 -12.44 24.24 -3.28
C GLY A 242 -11.85 23.81 -4.64
N ALA A 243 -10.54 23.81 -4.81
CA ALA A 243 -9.90 23.39 -6.07
C ALA A 243 -10.14 21.90 -6.38
N VAL A 244 -10.11 21.03 -5.38
CA VAL A 244 -10.38 19.59 -5.56
C VAL A 244 -11.84 19.36 -5.96
N ASP A 245 -12.79 20.05 -5.32
CA ASP A 245 -14.21 19.97 -5.68
C ASP A 245 -14.45 20.48 -7.11
N LYS A 246 -13.80 21.59 -7.49
CA LYS A 246 -13.86 22.14 -8.84
C LYS A 246 -13.29 21.16 -9.89
N PHE A 247 -12.18 20.50 -9.57
CA PHE A 247 -11.59 19.48 -10.44
C PHE A 247 -12.59 18.35 -10.71
N ILE A 248 -13.16 17.76 -9.64
CA ILE A 248 -14.11 16.65 -9.73
C ILE A 248 -15.36 17.05 -10.53
N LYS A 249 -15.97 18.17 -10.20
CA LYS A 249 -17.17 18.67 -10.90
C LYS A 249 -16.89 19.02 -12.36
N GLY A 250 -15.68 19.45 -12.66
CA GLY A 250 -15.26 19.84 -14.00
C GLY A 250 -14.76 18.68 -14.87
N THR A 251 -14.54 17.48 -14.32
CA THR A 251 -13.88 16.37 -15.02
C THR A 251 -14.55 16.00 -16.33
N VAL A 252 -15.87 15.87 -16.36
CA VAL A 252 -16.60 15.48 -17.58
C VAL A 252 -16.38 16.47 -18.73
N GLU A 253 -16.49 17.76 -18.45
CA GLU A 253 -16.30 18.81 -19.48
C GLU A 253 -14.81 19.00 -19.82
N GLY A 254 -13.94 18.85 -18.83
CA GLY A 254 -12.50 18.87 -19.00
C GLY A 254 -12.04 17.75 -19.95
N LEU A 255 -12.42 16.53 -19.68
CA LEU A 255 -12.09 15.37 -20.54
C LEU A 255 -12.66 15.50 -21.95
N LYS A 256 -13.88 16.00 -22.12
CA LYS A 256 -14.42 16.28 -23.44
C LYS A 256 -13.54 17.26 -24.21
N SER A 257 -13.10 18.35 -23.57
CA SER A 257 -12.25 19.37 -24.18
C SER A 257 -10.86 18.85 -24.55
N LEU A 258 -10.33 17.90 -23.78
CA LEU A 258 -9.02 17.27 -23.94
C LEU A 258 -9.08 15.93 -24.68
N LYS A 259 -10.23 15.58 -25.30
CA LYS A 259 -10.42 14.33 -26.04
C LYS A 259 -10.13 13.07 -25.24
N GLY A 260 -10.39 13.11 -23.93
CA GLY A 260 -10.20 11.99 -23.02
C GLY A 260 -8.80 11.93 -22.36
N ASP A 261 -7.97 12.94 -22.51
CA ASP A 261 -6.64 13.00 -21.89
C ASP A 261 -6.75 13.39 -20.41
N ASP A 262 -6.81 12.38 -19.53
CA ASP A 262 -6.94 12.56 -18.09
C ASP A 262 -5.66 13.16 -17.48
N ALA A 263 -4.48 12.68 -17.88
CA ALA A 263 -3.21 13.18 -17.37
C ALA A 263 -3.06 14.69 -17.62
N GLN A 264 -3.46 15.16 -18.81
CA GLN A 264 -3.46 16.58 -19.14
C GLN A 264 -4.48 17.36 -18.29
N TRP A 265 -5.65 16.77 -17.99
CA TRP A 265 -6.64 17.39 -17.10
C TRP A 265 -6.09 17.55 -15.68
N VAL A 266 -5.44 16.52 -15.16
CA VAL A 266 -4.77 16.52 -13.84
C VAL A 266 -3.69 17.60 -13.80
N LEU A 267 -2.83 17.69 -14.83
CA LEU A 267 -1.76 18.69 -14.92
C LEU A 267 -2.31 20.13 -14.98
N GLN A 268 -3.32 20.39 -15.80
CA GLN A 268 -3.93 21.72 -15.93
C GLN A 268 -4.53 22.22 -14.62
N ASN A 269 -5.03 21.29 -13.78
CA ASN A 269 -5.53 21.60 -12.45
C ASN A 269 -4.43 21.65 -11.37
N LYS A 270 -3.16 21.51 -11.73
CA LYS A 270 -1.97 21.58 -10.85
C LYS A 270 -1.99 20.53 -9.74
N LEU A 271 -2.66 19.41 -9.97
CA LEU A 271 -2.65 18.28 -9.05
C LEU A 271 -1.34 17.49 -9.12
N VAL A 272 -0.62 17.61 -10.24
CA VAL A 272 0.76 17.14 -10.43
C VAL A 272 1.64 18.27 -10.95
N ASN A 273 2.97 18.09 -10.91
CA ASN A 273 3.90 19.12 -11.37
C ASN A 273 4.23 18.99 -12.84
N VAL A 274 4.34 17.75 -13.35
CA VAL A 274 4.80 17.44 -14.69
C VAL A 274 4.27 16.08 -15.14
N LEU A 275 4.14 15.91 -16.45
CA LEU A 275 3.93 14.59 -17.07
C LEU A 275 5.27 14.07 -17.59
N GLY A 276 5.54 12.79 -17.36
CA GLY A 276 6.75 12.13 -17.82
C GLY A 276 6.68 10.64 -17.54
N THR A 277 7.48 9.89 -18.28
CA THR A 277 7.60 8.44 -18.11
C THR A 277 8.42 8.10 -16.86
N GLN A 278 8.38 6.83 -16.46
CA GLN A 278 9.24 6.33 -15.38
C GLN A 278 10.73 6.55 -15.72
N GLN A 279 11.12 6.39 -16.97
CA GLN A 279 12.49 6.65 -17.40
C GLN A 279 12.89 8.12 -17.25
N ASP A 280 11.95 9.05 -17.52
CA ASP A 280 12.21 10.48 -17.30
C ASP A 280 12.39 10.79 -15.81
N PHE A 281 11.61 10.14 -14.96
CA PHE A 281 11.71 10.26 -13.50
C PHE A 281 13.04 9.70 -12.98
N GLU A 282 13.43 8.50 -13.40
CA GLU A 282 14.73 7.91 -13.05
C GLU A 282 15.89 8.76 -13.53
N ALA A 283 15.83 9.28 -14.77
CA ALA A 283 16.84 10.17 -15.30
C ALA A 283 16.96 11.49 -14.52
N GLN A 284 15.86 11.98 -13.96
CA GLN A 284 15.87 13.13 -13.05
C GLN A 284 16.56 12.79 -11.73
N LEU A 285 16.25 11.64 -11.11
CA LEU A 285 16.86 11.22 -9.86
C LEU A 285 18.35 10.91 -10.00
N ILE A 286 18.77 10.32 -11.13
CA ILE A 286 20.20 10.11 -11.44
C ILE A 286 20.97 11.44 -11.46
N LYS A 287 20.37 12.52 -11.94
CA LYS A 287 21.01 13.85 -11.92
C LYS A 287 21.17 14.41 -10.50
N GLU A 288 20.29 14.03 -9.57
CA GLU A 288 20.30 14.52 -8.20
C GLU A 288 21.26 13.70 -7.29
N VAL A 289 21.29 12.37 -7.44
CA VAL A 289 22.03 11.46 -6.51
C VAL A 289 23.06 10.58 -7.22
N GLY A 290 23.22 10.68 -8.53
CA GLY A 290 24.14 9.84 -9.31
C GLY A 290 23.54 8.50 -9.73
N GLU A 291 24.23 7.84 -10.68
CA GLU A 291 23.86 6.54 -11.22
C GLU A 291 24.56 5.41 -10.45
N ASP A 292 23.81 4.43 -9.97
CA ASP A 292 24.34 3.15 -9.52
C ASP A 292 24.66 2.27 -10.74
N LYS A 293 25.94 2.05 -10.99
CA LYS A 293 26.44 1.28 -12.13
C LYS A 293 26.01 -0.19 -12.13
N ASN A 294 25.58 -0.73 -10.99
CA ASN A 294 25.16 -2.13 -10.88
C ASN A 294 23.68 -2.30 -11.28
N SER A 295 22.83 -1.38 -10.85
CA SER A 295 21.39 -1.43 -11.14
C SER A 295 21.00 -0.62 -12.37
N HIS A 296 21.88 0.25 -12.89
CA HIS A 296 21.60 1.24 -13.93
C HIS A 296 20.44 2.20 -13.57
N SER A 297 20.20 2.39 -12.28
CA SER A 297 19.23 3.32 -11.74
C SER A 297 19.94 4.36 -10.87
N PHE A 298 19.20 5.18 -10.14
CA PHE A 298 19.78 6.16 -9.22
C PHE A 298 20.28 5.49 -7.92
N HIS A 299 21.24 6.13 -7.23
CA HIS A 299 21.67 5.67 -5.91
C HIS A 299 20.50 5.75 -4.93
N GLN A 300 20.06 4.62 -4.41
CA GLN A 300 18.89 4.52 -3.54
C GLN A 300 19.08 3.49 -2.42
N LEU A 301 18.33 3.69 -1.35
CA LEU A 301 18.17 2.74 -0.26
C LEU A 301 16.70 2.70 0.13
N ASP A 302 16.12 1.50 0.25
CA ASP A 302 14.75 1.35 0.69
C ASP A 302 14.63 1.64 2.20
N ALA A 303 13.51 2.22 2.62
CA ALA A 303 13.26 2.53 4.02
C ALA A 303 13.23 1.27 4.91
N ALA A 304 12.85 0.12 4.37
CA ALA A 304 12.87 -1.15 5.08
C ALA A 304 14.28 -1.66 5.39
N ASP A 305 15.27 -1.31 4.54
CA ASP A 305 16.69 -1.68 4.73
C ASP A 305 17.46 -0.61 5.52
N TYR A 306 16.85 0.55 5.76
CA TYR A 306 17.48 1.72 6.37
C TYR A 306 17.35 1.75 7.90
N VAL A 307 16.34 1.08 8.50
CA VAL A 307 16.00 1.13 9.95
C VAL A 307 16.49 -0.09 10.69
#